data_6320a153c589a1cd744d4860303c59a2
#
_entry.id   6320a153c589a1cd744d4860303c59a2
#
_cell.length_a   1.000
_cell.length_b   1.000
_cell.length_c   1.000
_cell.angle_alpha   90.00
_cell.angle_beta   90.00
_cell.angle_gamma   90.00
#
_symmetry.space_group_name_H-M   'P 1'
#
loop_
_entity.id
_entity.type
_entity.pdbx_description
1 polymer ?
#
loop_
_entity_poly.entity_id
_entity_poly.type
_entity_poly.pdbx_seq_one_letter_code
_entity_poly.pdbx_strand_id
1 'polypeptide(L)'
;MDDNPLSSLKEALQACVSSGNKKSPEKLKELEQQLYRKYLTEWRSEPKENHSSYDVIPKFYRKLPKQDDVLAQKLREEARAVFLQRRGRQLLNSNELKALWVLLENHHSPPLSDDEQLINYEDFLKVAEKGGPKCKHYFTPRVFAKLQHGDPYCRINIMVLFNYIMRKVWYHETRIGLSLYDFVGQGYLRELDLENYIMELIPTLPQLDGLEKSFHSFYVCTAVRKFLFFLDPLRTGRVRIQDILACSFLDDLLELRDVDLPKDLQDSNWFSAPSALRVYGQYLNLDKDHNGMLSCSELSGYGTGTLSKVFTERVFQECLTYDGEMDYKTYLDFVLAMENRQEPQSLHYLFKILDVHGKGYLDVFTLNYFFRSIQEQMVVHGQEPVSFEDVSDEIFDMVKPTNPAKITLQDLINCGQGDTVVSILIDLNDFWTYENREAISTDTNEASAEV
;
A
#
# COMPACT_ATOMS: atom_id res chain seq x y z
N MET A 1 -49.90 1.84 17.11
CA MET A 1 -49.56 3.27 17.29
C MET A 1 -48.19 3.27 17.90
N ASP A 2 -47.18 3.44 17.05
CA ASP A 2 -45.77 3.40 17.47
C ASP A 2 -45.34 4.81 17.89
N ASP A 3 -45.54 5.12 19.16
CA ASP A 3 -44.94 6.31 19.76
C ASP A 3 -43.44 6.08 19.92
N ASN A 4 -42.68 6.50 18.93
CA ASN A 4 -41.23 6.43 18.96
C ASN A 4 -40.72 7.53 19.92
N PRO A 5 -40.10 7.18 21.10
CA PRO A 5 -39.64 8.18 22.08
C PRO A 5 -38.62 9.18 21.50
N LEU A 6 -37.98 8.83 20.36
CA LEU A 6 -37.11 9.74 19.61
C LEU A 6 -37.87 10.85 18.86
N SER A 7 -39.16 10.64 18.49
CA SER A 7 -39.95 11.69 17.84
C SER A 7 -40.28 12.82 18.83
N SER A 8 -40.64 12.46 20.07
CA SER A 8 -40.93 13.45 21.08
C SER A 8 -39.70 14.23 21.56
N LEU A 9 -38.50 13.61 21.53
CA LEU A 9 -37.23 14.28 21.80
C LEU A 9 -36.84 15.23 20.66
N LYS A 10 -37.10 14.81 19.42
CA LYS A 10 -36.85 15.63 18.22
C LYS A 10 -37.77 16.85 18.16
N GLU A 11 -39.03 16.69 18.53
CA GLU A 11 -40.00 17.79 18.65
C GLU A 11 -39.63 18.74 19.79
N ALA A 12 -39.20 18.22 20.94
CA ALA A 12 -38.75 19.05 22.06
C ALA A 12 -37.47 19.83 21.75
N LEU A 13 -36.52 19.23 21.02
CA LEU A 13 -35.31 19.90 20.53
C LEU A 13 -35.62 20.94 19.46
N GLN A 14 -36.53 20.63 18.53
CA GLN A 14 -36.98 21.59 17.51
C GLN A 14 -37.76 22.77 18.14
N ALA A 15 -38.57 22.53 19.17
CA ALA A 15 -39.24 23.59 19.92
C ALA A 15 -38.26 24.45 20.72
N CYS A 16 -37.15 23.86 21.22
CA CYS A 16 -36.09 24.64 21.86
C CYS A 16 -35.26 25.50 20.88
N VAL A 17 -35.06 25.02 19.64
CA VAL A 17 -34.33 25.77 18.61
C VAL A 17 -35.18 26.88 17.96
N SER A 18 -36.49 26.62 17.79
CA SER A 18 -37.42 27.58 17.18
C SER A 18 -37.87 28.73 18.14
N SER A 19 -37.78 28.51 19.44
CA SER A 19 -38.03 29.59 20.42
C SER A 19 -36.75 30.33 20.74
N GLY A 20 -36.30 31.28 19.92
CA GLY A 20 -35.09 32.10 20.04
C GLY A 20 -34.88 32.82 21.39
N ASN A 21 -35.39 32.33 22.47
CA ASN A 21 -35.21 32.79 23.84
C ASN A 21 -34.06 32.03 24.50
N LYS A 22 -32.95 32.68 24.76
CA LYS A 22 -31.88 32.22 25.66
C LYS A 22 -32.49 31.92 27.04
N LYS A 23 -32.93 30.64 27.25
CA LYS A 23 -33.32 30.20 28.58
C LYS A 23 -32.08 30.29 29.48
N SER A 24 -32.25 30.84 30.69
CA SER A 24 -31.15 30.92 31.65
C SER A 24 -30.56 29.54 31.92
N PRO A 25 -29.27 29.40 32.25
CA PRO A 25 -28.61 28.09 32.52
C PRO A 25 -29.31 27.28 33.59
N GLU A 26 -30.01 27.97 34.51
CA GLU A 26 -30.80 27.33 35.58
C GLU A 26 -32.07 26.63 35.07
N LYS A 27 -32.80 27.28 34.15
CA LYS A 27 -34.00 26.68 33.51
C LYS A 27 -33.64 25.47 32.60
N LEU A 28 -32.46 25.47 32.00
CA LEU A 28 -31.94 24.34 31.25
C LEU A 28 -31.64 23.15 32.17
N LYS A 29 -31.01 23.37 33.31
CA LYS A 29 -30.76 22.34 34.34
C LYS A 29 -32.04 21.77 34.95
N GLU A 30 -33.04 22.60 35.17
CA GLU A 30 -34.35 22.15 35.67
C GLU A 30 -35.06 21.26 34.63
N LEU A 31 -35.01 21.62 33.36
CA LEU A 31 -35.58 20.85 32.25
C LEU A 31 -34.87 19.50 32.08
N GLU A 32 -33.56 19.52 32.19
CA GLU A 32 -32.70 18.32 32.12
C GLU A 32 -33.02 17.36 33.30
N GLN A 33 -33.18 17.90 34.50
CA GLN A 33 -33.59 17.13 35.68
C GLN A 33 -35.02 16.57 35.56
N GLN A 34 -35.95 17.31 34.98
CA GLN A 34 -37.31 16.85 34.75
C GLN A 34 -37.35 15.73 33.71
N LEU A 35 -36.61 15.86 32.61
CA LEU A 35 -36.46 14.81 31.61
C LEU A 35 -35.81 13.57 32.20
N TYR A 36 -34.76 13.71 32.99
CA TYR A 36 -34.09 12.63 33.66
C TYR A 36 -35.02 11.86 34.60
N ARG A 37 -35.83 12.60 35.43
CA ARG A 37 -36.82 11.98 36.32
C ARG A 37 -37.91 11.25 35.54
N LYS A 38 -38.40 11.81 34.44
CA LYS A 38 -39.40 11.18 33.59
C LYS A 38 -38.88 9.84 33.01
N TYR A 39 -37.71 9.84 32.41
CA TYR A 39 -37.11 8.61 31.88
C TYR A 39 -36.76 7.59 32.95
N LEU A 40 -36.32 8.03 34.14
CA LEU A 40 -36.04 7.15 35.24
C LEU A 40 -37.32 6.47 35.77
N THR A 41 -38.47 7.19 35.75
CA THR A 41 -39.76 6.66 36.19
C THR A 41 -40.32 5.65 35.18
N GLU A 42 -40.22 5.97 33.88
CA GLU A 42 -40.60 5.08 32.79
C GLU A 42 -39.76 3.79 32.82
N TRP A 43 -38.45 3.90 33.08
CA TRP A 43 -37.55 2.75 33.20
C TRP A 43 -37.86 1.87 34.41
N ARG A 44 -38.32 2.46 35.55
CA ARG A 44 -38.69 1.70 36.74
C ARG A 44 -40.07 1.01 36.67
N SER A 45 -40.94 1.51 35.79
CA SER A 45 -42.31 1.00 35.62
C SER A 45 -42.43 -0.20 34.64
N GLU A 46 -41.39 -0.57 33.93
CA GLU A 46 -41.45 -1.75 33.09
C GLU A 46 -41.37 -3.07 33.88
N PRO A 47 -42.20 -4.09 33.54
CA PRO A 47 -42.22 -5.36 34.26
C PRO A 47 -40.87 -6.09 34.10
N LYS A 48 -40.35 -6.54 35.25
CA LYS A 48 -39.05 -7.21 35.36
C LYS A 48 -39.23 -8.70 35.09
N GLU A 49 -39.03 -9.13 33.85
CA GLU A 49 -38.82 -10.52 33.51
C GLU A 49 -37.34 -10.81 33.31
N ASN A 50 -36.80 -11.73 34.15
CA ASN A 50 -35.45 -12.32 34.08
C ASN A 50 -34.28 -11.36 33.78
N HIS A 51 -33.77 -10.71 34.82
CA HIS A 51 -32.67 -9.73 34.71
C HIS A 51 -31.30 -10.38 34.64
N SER A 52 -30.66 -10.23 33.48
CA SER A 52 -29.20 -10.27 33.30
C SER A 52 -28.57 -9.00 33.92
N SER A 53 -27.33 -9.08 34.39
CA SER A 53 -26.57 -7.90 34.89
C SER A 53 -26.47 -6.73 33.86
N TYR A 54 -26.78 -6.98 32.61
CA TYR A 54 -26.89 -5.97 31.55
C TYR A 54 -28.20 -5.19 31.54
N ASP A 55 -29.22 -5.64 32.28
CA ASP A 55 -30.53 -4.98 32.36
C ASP A 55 -30.52 -3.72 33.22
N VAL A 56 -29.44 -3.51 33.98
CA VAL A 56 -29.19 -2.28 34.73
C VAL A 56 -28.77 -1.12 33.79
N ILE A 57 -28.35 -1.41 32.56
CA ILE A 57 -27.96 -0.39 31.60
C ILE A 57 -29.24 0.25 31.01
N PRO A 58 -29.38 1.60 31.06
CA PRO A 58 -30.52 2.28 30.45
C PRO A 58 -30.76 1.89 29.01
N LYS A 59 -32.04 1.72 28.61
CA LYS A 59 -32.41 1.24 27.26
C LYS A 59 -31.86 2.09 26.09
N PHE A 60 -31.59 3.38 26.33
CA PHE A 60 -31.00 4.23 25.30
C PHE A 60 -29.58 3.79 24.85
N TYR A 61 -28.88 3.00 25.68
CA TYR A 61 -27.61 2.37 25.31
C TYR A 61 -27.77 1.01 24.62
N ARG A 62 -29.00 0.42 24.63
CA ARG A 62 -29.26 -0.88 24.01
C ARG A 62 -29.46 -0.81 22.50
N LYS A 63 -29.83 0.35 21.97
CA LYS A 63 -30.02 0.55 20.53
C LYS A 63 -28.89 1.43 20.02
N LEU A 64 -27.87 0.79 19.46
CA LEU A 64 -26.92 1.50 18.64
C LEU A 64 -27.64 2.08 17.43
N PRO A 65 -27.35 3.31 16.99
CA PRO A 65 -27.88 3.86 15.74
C PRO A 65 -27.60 2.86 14.62
N LYS A 66 -28.56 2.69 13.73
CA LYS A 66 -28.36 1.88 12.53
C LYS A 66 -27.17 2.44 11.76
N GLN A 67 -26.42 1.56 11.12
CA GLN A 67 -25.25 2.00 10.32
C GLN A 67 -25.62 3.01 9.23
N ASP A 68 -26.87 2.95 8.77
CA ASP A 68 -27.42 3.83 7.72
C ASP A 68 -28.01 5.15 8.26
N ASP A 69 -27.88 5.43 9.56
CA ASP A 69 -28.34 6.70 10.13
C ASP A 69 -27.41 7.84 9.66
N VAL A 70 -27.92 8.68 8.77
CA VAL A 70 -27.21 9.81 8.17
C VAL A 70 -26.64 10.78 9.21
N LEU A 71 -27.37 11.00 10.33
CA LEU A 71 -26.89 11.87 11.40
C LEU A 71 -25.71 11.23 12.13
N ALA A 72 -25.83 9.93 12.44
CA ALA A 72 -24.75 9.20 13.09
C ALA A 72 -23.50 9.12 12.21
N GLN A 73 -23.66 8.97 10.88
CA GLN A 73 -22.56 9.01 9.93
C GLN A 73 -21.86 10.37 9.93
N LYS A 74 -22.61 11.45 9.78
CA LYS A 74 -22.05 12.82 9.80
C LYS A 74 -21.36 13.15 11.13
N LEU A 75 -21.92 12.74 12.25
CA LEU A 75 -21.29 12.94 13.56
C LEU A 75 -19.98 12.15 13.69
N ARG A 76 -19.91 10.94 13.13
CA ARG A 76 -18.66 10.16 13.09
C ARG A 76 -17.61 10.82 12.21
N GLU A 77 -18.00 11.30 11.03
CA GLU A 77 -17.12 12.01 10.10
C GLU A 77 -16.53 13.26 10.76
N GLU A 78 -17.38 14.10 11.35
CA GLU A 78 -16.93 15.31 12.06
C GLU A 78 -16.06 15.01 13.28
N ALA A 79 -16.47 14.06 14.12
CA ALA A 79 -15.68 13.65 15.29
C ALA A 79 -14.31 13.10 14.87
N ARG A 80 -14.25 12.36 13.75
CA ARG A 80 -13.03 11.82 13.19
C ARG A 80 -12.14 12.94 12.64
N ALA A 81 -12.70 13.87 11.88
CA ALA A 81 -11.95 15.00 11.34
C ALA A 81 -11.32 15.84 12.47
N VAL A 82 -12.09 16.16 13.51
CA VAL A 82 -11.58 16.88 14.70
C VAL A 82 -10.49 16.06 15.42
N PHE A 83 -10.67 14.74 15.54
CA PHE A 83 -9.67 13.86 16.17
C PHE A 83 -8.36 13.84 15.36
N LEU A 84 -8.42 13.67 14.04
CA LEU A 84 -7.26 13.66 13.15
C LEU A 84 -6.54 15.01 13.17
N GLN A 85 -7.28 16.12 13.12
CA GLN A 85 -6.72 17.46 13.21
C GLN A 85 -5.99 17.67 14.55
N ARG A 86 -6.59 17.21 15.68
CA ARG A 86 -5.95 17.28 17.00
C ARG A 86 -4.66 16.46 17.03
N ARG A 87 -4.65 15.27 16.43
CA ARG A 87 -3.46 14.41 16.32
C ARG A 87 -2.38 15.08 15.46
N GLY A 88 -2.73 15.68 14.34
CA GLY A 88 -1.78 16.42 13.49
C GLY A 88 -1.11 17.58 14.24
N ARG A 89 -1.88 18.34 15.01
CA ARG A 89 -1.32 19.44 15.84
C ARG A 89 -0.35 18.97 16.95
N GLN A 90 -0.41 17.71 17.34
CA GLN A 90 0.50 17.13 18.33
C GLN A 90 1.83 16.68 17.74
N LEU A 91 1.94 16.58 16.42
CA LEU A 91 3.19 16.22 15.74
C LEU A 91 4.15 17.42 15.71
N LEU A 92 5.43 17.13 15.64
CA LEU A 92 6.48 18.11 15.42
C LEU A 92 6.44 18.59 13.98
N ASN A 93 6.42 19.91 13.78
CA ASN A 93 6.54 20.50 12.44
C ASN A 93 8.03 20.63 12.04
N SER A 94 8.29 20.98 10.77
CA SER A 94 9.65 21.13 10.24
C SER A 94 10.52 22.13 11.02
N ASN A 95 9.94 23.23 11.52
CA ASN A 95 10.68 24.22 12.31
C ASN A 95 11.00 23.69 13.71
N GLU A 96 10.06 22.96 14.33
CA GLU A 96 10.27 22.30 15.61
C GLU A 96 11.31 21.17 15.50
N LEU A 97 11.35 20.44 14.38
CA LEU A 97 12.38 19.45 14.09
C LEU A 97 13.77 20.07 13.92
N LYS A 98 13.88 21.19 13.17
CA LYS A 98 15.14 21.94 13.04
C LYS A 98 15.61 22.46 14.39
N ALA A 99 14.72 23.02 15.21
CA ALA A 99 15.04 23.47 16.55
C ALA A 99 15.49 22.32 17.45
N LEU A 100 14.86 21.16 17.34
CA LEU A 100 15.26 19.95 18.08
C LEU A 100 16.66 19.48 17.68
N TRP A 101 16.99 19.52 16.38
CA TRP A 101 18.33 19.19 15.89
C TRP A 101 19.39 20.07 16.54
N VAL A 102 19.20 21.39 16.50
CA VAL A 102 20.11 22.35 17.14
C VAL A 102 20.24 22.11 18.66
N LEU A 103 19.14 21.73 19.33
CA LEU A 103 19.18 21.38 20.75
C LEU A 103 20.02 20.12 21.01
N LEU A 104 19.91 19.11 20.14
CA LEU A 104 20.69 17.88 20.25
C LEU A 104 22.19 18.16 20.02
N GLU A 105 22.54 18.93 18.99
CA GLU A 105 23.92 19.35 18.71
C GLU A 105 24.57 20.09 19.89
N ASN A 106 23.81 20.95 20.56
CA ASN A 106 24.33 21.73 21.71
C ASN A 106 24.39 20.95 23.03
N HIS A 107 23.88 19.70 23.07
CA HIS A 107 23.80 18.89 24.30
C HIS A 107 24.50 17.54 24.16
N HIS A 108 25.50 17.42 23.28
CA HIS A 108 26.30 16.21 23.25
C HIS A 108 27.15 16.06 24.51
N SER A 109 27.38 14.84 24.92
CA SER A 109 27.93 14.50 26.25
C SER A 109 29.38 14.08 26.18
N PRO A 110 30.23 14.46 27.18
CA PRO A 110 31.57 13.97 27.27
C PRO A 110 31.63 12.44 27.58
N PRO A 111 32.72 11.75 27.22
CA PRO A 111 33.87 12.31 26.51
C PRO A 111 33.51 12.65 25.06
N LEU A 112 33.99 13.80 24.57
CA LEU A 112 33.80 14.24 23.21
C LEU A 112 34.59 13.35 22.27
N SER A 113 33.96 12.85 21.22
CA SER A 113 34.57 12.13 20.13
C SER A 113 34.53 13.03 18.88
N ASP A 114 35.64 13.10 18.15
CA ASP A 114 35.73 13.95 16.95
C ASP A 114 34.84 13.48 15.82
N ASP A 115 34.47 12.18 15.77
CA ASP A 115 33.74 11.56 14.70
C ASP A 115 32.26 11.25 15.00
N GLU A 116 31.86 11.21 16.28
CA GLU A 116 30.51 10.83 16.69
C GLU A 116 29.95 11.74 17.78
N GLN A 117 28.80 12.36 17.49
CA GLN A 117 28.05 13.10 18.50
C GLN A 117 27.15 12.15 19.29
N LEU A 118 27.49 11.97 20.58
CA LEU A 118 26.81 11.06 21.50
C LEU A 118 26.12 11.84 22.61
N ILE A 119 24.98 11.36 23.10
CA ILE A 119 24.21 11.96 24.19
C ILE A 119 23.97 10.93 25.31
N ASN A 120 24.22 11.32 26.56
CA ASN A 120 23.91 10.53 27.75
C ASN A 120 22.46 10.72 28.18
N TYR A 121 21.97 9.91 29.12
CA TYR A 121 20.57 9.94 29.55
C TYR A 121 20.17 11.26 30.25
N GLU A 122 21.10 11.91 30.99
CA GLU A 122 20.81 13.18 31.66
C GLU A 122 20.58 14.32 30.65
N ASP A 123 21.48 14.43 29.67
CA ASP A 123 21.34 15.44 28.60
C ASP A 123 20.18 15.14 27.68
N PHE A 124 19.88 13.87 27.42
CA PHE A 124 18.66 13.43 26.73
C PHE A 124 17.39 13.95 27.43
N LEU A 125 17.32 13.90 28.77
CA LEU A 125 16.18 14.44 29.52
C LEU A 125 16.15 15.98 29.48
N LYS A 126 17.31 16.68 29.53
CA LYS A 126 17.40 18.13 29.39
C LYS A 126 16.88 18.59 28.01
N VAL A 127 17.23 17.88 26.95
CA VAL A 127 16.72 18.16 25.60
C VAL A 127 15.21 17.93 25.55
N ALA A 128 14.68 16.89 26.18
CA ALA A 128 13.25 16.64 26.26
C ALA A 128 12.46 17.76 26.95
N GLU A 129 13.03 18.36 27.99
CA GLU A 129 12.40 19.48 28.68
C GLU A 129 12.43 20.76 27.84
N LYS A 130 13.57 21.08 27.21
CA LYS A 130 13.76 22.26 26.38
C LYS A 130 12.99 22.19 25.06
N GLY A 131 12.84 20.99 24.49
CA GLY A 131 12.09 20.74 23.25
C GLY A 131 10.57 20.87 23.37
N GLY A 132 10.07 21.03 24.61
CA GLY A 132 8.65 21.29 24.86
C GLY A 132 7.75 20.05 24.94
N PRO A 133 6.44 20.24 25.11
CA PRO A 133 5.49 19.17 25.40
C PRO A 133 5.34 18.15 24.26
N LYS A 134 5.50 18.55 23.02
CA LYS A 134 5.41 17.66 21.84
C LYS A 134 6.59 16.71 21.79
N CYS A 135 7.77 17.08 22.28
CA CYS A 135 8.96 16.25 22.28
C CYS A 135 8.90 15.14 23.33
N LYS A 136 8.26 15.37 24.47
CA LYS A 136 8.31 14.49 25.66
C LYS A 136 7.95 13.03 25.37
N HIS A 137 7.01 12.76 24.44
CA HIS A 137 6.62 11.38 24.14
C HIS A 137 7.62 10.62 23.26
N TYR A 138 8.55 11.31 22.60
CA TYR A 138 9.66 10.67 21.88
C TYR A 138 10.85 10.39 22.80
N PHE A 139 10.99 11.13 23.89
CA PHE A 139 12.08 11.04 24.85
C PHE A 139 11.69 10.18 26.06
N THR A 140 11.52 8.90 25.84
CA THR A 140 11.19 7.94 26.91
C THR A 140 12.37 7.03 27.23
N PRO A 141 12.47 6.50 28.49
CA PRO A 141 13.52 5.54 28.84
C PRO A 141 13.58 4.33 27.92
N ARG A 142 12.43 3.89 27.42
CA ARG A 142 12.31 2.78 26.46
C ARG A 142 12.99 3.10 25.13
N VAL A 143 12.82 4.32 24.62
CA VAL A 143 13.45 4.77 23.37
C VAL A 143 14.95 4.85 23.56
N PHE A 144 15.41 5.42 24.68
CA PHE A 144 16.82 5.51 25.00
C PHE A 144 17.47 4.11 25.04
N ALA A 145 16.88 3.17 25.79
CA ALA A 145 17.38 1.81 25.89
C ALA A 145 17.38 1.05 24.55
N LYS A 146 16.38 1.33 23.68
CA LYS A 146 16.30 0.72 22.34
C LYS A 146 17.42 1.18 21.41
N LEU A 147 17.84 2.42 21.51
CA LEU A 147 18.82 3.04 20.61
C LEU A 147 20.25 2.94 21.14
N GLN A 148 20.44 2.48 22.39
CA GLN A 148 21.73 2.29 22.98
C GLN A 148 22.39 1.05 22.38
N HIS A 149 23.59 1.21 21.80
CA HIS A 149 24.39 0.14 21.25
C HIS A 149 25.84 0.26 21.70
N GLY A 150 26.28 -0.64 22.59
CA GLY A 150 27.69 -0.95 22.85
C GLY A 150 28.62 0.15 23.37
N ASP A 151 28.14 1.37 23.58
CA ASP A 151 28.98 2.45 24.14
C ASP A 151 29.29 2.20 25.63
N PRO A 152 30.56 2.25 26.05
CA PRO A 152 30.96 2.00 27.43
C PRO A 152 30.33 2.97 28.44
N TYR A 153 29.97 4.17 28.00
CA TYR A 153 29.36 5.22 28.82
C TYR A 153 27.83 5.28 28.71
N CYS A 154 27.20 4.25 28.13
CA CYS A 154 25.76 4.16 27.97
C CYS A 154 25.14 5.38 27.25
N ARG A 155 25.82 5.88 26.23
CA ARG A 155 25.33 6.99 25.38
C ARG A 155 24.67 6.47 24.13
N ILE A 156 23.85 7.31 23.46
CA ILE A 156 23.27 7.05 22.17
C ILE A 156 23.76 8.08 21.14
N ASN A 157 23.83 7.66 19.88
CA ASN A 157 24.18 8.55 18.79
C ASN A 157 23.02 9.52 18.49
N ILE A 158 23.32 10.82 18.42
CA ILE A 158 22.34 11.90 18.19
C ILE A 158 21.67 11.74 16.83
N MET A 159 22.40 11.39 15.78
CA MET A 159 21.86 11.17 14.45
C MET A 159 20.86 10.01 14.43
N VAL A 160 21.20 8.88 15.09
CA VAL A 160 20.32 7.72 15.20
C VAL A 160 19.03 8.08 15.95
N LEU A 161 19.13 8.87 17.03
CA LEU A 161 17.97 9.37 17.79
C LEU A 161 17.11 10.28 16.92
N PHE A 162 17.71 11.24 16.24
CA PHE A 162 17.00 12.20 15.40
C PHE A 162 16.27 11.51 14.24
N ASN A 163 16.95 10.59 13.56
CA ASN A 163 16.35 9.78 12.49
C ASN A 163 15.18 8.93 13.02
N TYR A 164 15.31 8.37 14.22
CA TYR A 164 14.20 7.65 14.85
C TYR A 164 12.99 8.56 15.08
N ILE A 165 13.21 9.78 15.57
CA ILE A 165 12.14 10.75 15.81
C ILE A 165 11.50 11.18 14.47
N MET A 166 12.30 11.52 13.46
CA MET A 166 11.85 11.87 12.13
C MET A 166 10.95 10.77 11.52
N ARG A 167 11.43 9.53 11.53
CA ARG A 167 10.63 8.38 11.02
C ARG A 167 9.31 8.21 11.77
N LYS A 168 9.29 8.44 13.09
CA LYS A 168 8.06 8.40 13.88
C LYS A 168 7.09 9.52 13.53
N VAL A 169 7.58 10.73 13.34
CA VAL A 169 6.76 11.89 12.92
C VAL A 169 6.16 11.62 11.54
N TRP A 170 6.98 11.23 10.58
CA TRP A 170 6.53 10.93 9.21
C TRP A 170 5.52 9.79 9.15
N TYR A 171 5.76 8.72 9.89
CA TYR A 171 4.81 7.61 9.97
C TYR A 171 3.43 8.07 10.48
N HIS A 172 3.40 8.90 11.53
CA HIS A 172 2.14 9.42 12.05
C HIS A 172 1.49 10.45 11.13
N GLU A 173 2.27 11.30 10.50
CA GLU A 173 1.80 12.27 9.50
C GLU A 173 1.15 11.57 8.31
N THR A 174 1.83 10.59 7.74
CA THR A 174 1.30 9.79 6.61
C THR A 174 0.06 9.02 7.02
N ARG A 175 0.03 8.41 8.20
CA ARG A 175 -1.16 7.75 8.72
C ARG A 175 -2.34 8.69 8.85
N ILE A 176 -2.13 9.92 9.34
CA ILE A 176 -3.17 10.94 9.42
C ILE A 176 -3.62 11.32 8.00
N GLY A 177 -2.69 11.58 7.09
CA GLY A 177 -2.96 11.90 5.69
C GLY A 177 -3.85 10.85 5.03
N LEU A 178 -3.44 9.59 5.03
CA LEU A 178 -4.24 8.47 4.50
C LEU A 178 -5.61 8.35 5.19
N SER A 179 -5.65 8.57 6.52
CA SER A 179 -6.89 8.46 7.28
C SER A 179 -7.91 9.56 6.97
N LEU A 180 -7.51 10.69 6.38
CA LEU A 180 -8.43 11.75 5.96
C LEU A 180 -9.33 11.31 4.79
N TYR A 181 -8.86 10.38 3.95
CA TYR A 181 -9.61 9.83 2.81
C TYR A 181 -10.49 8.63 3.19
N ASP A 182 -10.29 8.02 4.36
CA ASP A 182 -11.18 6.99 4.88
C ASP A 182 -12.38 7.62 5.59
N PHE A 183 -13.33 8.17 4.82
CA PHE A 183 -14.49 8.88 5.35
C PHE A 183 -15.35 8.02 6.29
N VAL A 184 -15.46 6.73 6.02
CA VAL A 184 -16.26 5.81 6.81
C VAL A 184 -15.57 5.37 8.10
N GLY A 185 -14.24 5.49 8.16
CA GLY A 185 -13.44 5.10 9.33
C GLY A 185 -13.25 3.59 9.49
N GLN A 186 -13.27 2.85 8.39
CA GLN A 186 -13.09 1.39 8.38
C GLN A 186 -11.62 0.96 8.33
N GLY A 187 -10.69 1.88 8.11
CA GLY A 187 -9.26 1.60 7.96
C GLY A 187 -8.87 1.08 6.57
N TYR A 188 -9.74 1.27 5.57
CA TYR A 188 -9.52 0.90 4.17
C TYR A 188 -9.63 2.11 3.27
N LEU A 189 -8.84 2.12 2.20
CA LEU A 189 -8.95 3.07 1.10
C LEU A 189 -9.38 2.32 -0.16
N ARG A 190 -10.31 2.90 -0.91
CA ARG A 190 -10.67 2.46 -2.25
C ARG A 190 -9.70 3.07 -3.26
N GLU A 191 -9.72 2.58 -4.48
CA GLU A 191 -8.90 3.10 -5.57
C GLU A 191 -9.02 4.62 -5.69
N LEU A 192 -10.23 5.17 -5.75
CA LEU A 192 -10.47 6.62 -5.84
C LEU A 192 -9.94 7.40 -4.63
N ASP A 193 -10.04 6.84 -3.42
CA ASP A 193 -9.55 7.48 -2.21
C ASP A 193 -8.00 7.60 -2.26
N LEU A 194 -7.35 6.57 -2.78
CA LEU A 194 -5.90 6.55 -2.96
C LEU A 194 -5.45 7.45 -4.13
N GLU A 195 -6.22 7.51 -5.22
CA GLU A 195 -5.99 8.45 -6.34
C GLU A 195 -6.00 9.90 -5.83
N ASN A 196 -7.01 10.28 -5.04
CA ASN A 196 -7.10 11.61 -4.46
C ASN A 196 -5.93 11.92 -3.52
N TYR A 197 -5.54 10.97 -2.66
CA TYR A 197 -4.38 11.12 -1.78
C TYR A 197 -3.10 11.38 -2.57
N ILE A 198 -2.81 10.57 -3.59
CA ILE A 198 -1.59 10.74 -4.40
C ILE A 198 -1.63 12.03 -5.21
N MET A 199 -2.79 12.43 -5.75
CA MET A 199 -2.94 13.68 -6.47
C MET A 199 -2.60 14.90 -5.58
N GLU A 200 -3.04 14.89 -4.33
CA GLU A 200 -2.69 15.96 -3.37
C GLU A 200 -1.23 15.87 -2.90
N LEU A 201 -0.60 14.70 -2.99
CA LEU A 201 0.79 14.51 -2.60
C LEU A 201 1.77 15.07 -3.66
N ILE A 202 1.44 15.01 -4.96
CA ILE A 202 2.31 15.42 -6.07
C ILE A 202 2.98 16.80 -5.82
N PRO A 203 2.25 17.88 -5.44
CA PRO A 203 2.87 19.18 -5.21
C PRO A 203 3.86 19.23 -4.04
N THR A 204 3.92 18.18 -3.23
CA THR A 204 4.85 18.06 -2.09
C THR A 204 6.08 17.23 -2.40
N LEU A 205 6.19 16.75 -3.65
CA LEU A 205 7.27 15.91 -4.14
C LEU A 205 8.11 16.68 -5.17
N PRO A 206 9.22 17.32 -4.77
CA PRO A 206 10.04 18.15 -5.67
C PRO A 206 10.56 17.42 -6.90
N GLN A 207 10.80 16.11 -6.80
CA GLN A 207 11.22 15.27 -7.93
C GLN A 207 10.18 15.19 -9.06
N LEU A 208 8.92 15.59 -8.78
CA LEU A 208 7.84 15.63 -9.76
C LEU A 208 7.51 17.05 -10.27
N ASP A 209 8.23 18.08 -9.83
CA ASP A 209 7.95 19.48 -10.21
C ASP A 209 8.03 19.73 -11.73
N GLY A 210 8.82 18.92 -12.46
CA GLY A 210 8.94 18.97 -13.91
C GLY A 210 7.84 18.25 -14.70
N LEU A 211 6.91 17.58 -14.00
CA LEU A 211 5.88 16.77 -14.65
C LEU A 211 4.73 17.65 -15.16
N GLU A 212 4.38 17.51 -16.45
CA GLU A 212 3.26 18.26 -17.02
C GLU A 212 1.94 17.91 -16.33
N LYS A 213 1.11 18.92 -16.08
CA LYS A 213 -0.21 18.75 -15.43
C LYS A 213 -1.14 17.80 -16.19
N SER A 214 -1.01 17.77 -17.52
CA SER A 214 -1.74 16.84 -18.39
C SER A 214 -1.43 15.38 -18.10
N PHE A 215 -0.22 15.09 -17.61
CA PHE A 215 0.24 13.75 -17.27
C PHE A 215 -0.09 13.32 -15.83
N HIS A 216 -0.52 14.25 -14.95
CA HIS A 216 -0.77 13.93 -13.53
C HIS A 216 -1.77 12.78 -13.34
N SER A 217 -2.83 12.70 -14.16
CA SER A 217 -3.82 11.61 -14.07
C SER A 217 -3.22 10.24 -14.42
N PHE A 218 -2.34 10.18 -15.43
CA PHE A 218 -1.62 8.95 -15.79
C PHE A 218 -0.61 8.56 -14.72
N TYR A 219 0.14 9.53 -14.18
CA TYR A 219 1.05 9.31 -13.06
C TYR A 219 0.33 8.74 -11.84
N VAL A 220 -0.78 9.35 -11.43
CA VAL A 220 -1.60 8.89 -10.31
C VAL A 220 -2.10 7.46 -10.55
N CYS A 221 -2.59 7.17 -11.76
CA CYS A 221 -3.00 5.83 -12.14
C CYS A 221 -1.84 4.83 -11.98
N THR A 222 -0.65 5.16 -12.52
CA THR A 222 0.55 4.32 -12.42
C THR A 222 0.97 4.05 -10.97
N ALA A 223 0.93 5.09 -10.12
CA ALA A 223 1.28 4.97 -8.71
C ALA A 223 0.26 4.14 -7.93
N VAL A 224 -1.04 4.40 -8.11
CA VAL A 224 -2.13 3.68 -7.43
C VAL A 224 -2.13 2.21 -7.79
N ARG A 225 -1.88 1.87 -9.08
CA ARG A 225 -1.88 0.46 -9.52
C ARG A 225 -0.81 -0.36 -8.82
N LYS A 226 0.37 0.21 -8.52
CA LYS A 226 1.40 -0.52 -7.74
C LYS A 226 0.87 -0.89 -6.34
N PHE A 227 0.24 0.02 -5.62
CA PHE A 227 -0.35 -0.29 -4.32
C PHE A 227 -1.46 -1.35 -4.41
N LEU A 228 -2.39 -1.21 -5.36
CA LEU A 228 -3.48 -2.16 -5.53
C LEU A 228 -2.98 -3.55 -5.96
N PHE A 229 -2.03 -3.61 -6.88
CA PHE A 229 -1.50 -4.87 -7.38
C PHE A 229 -0.87 -5.72 -6.27
N PHE A 230 -0.04 -5.10 -5.42
CA PHE A 230 0.68 -5.83 -4.37
C PHE A 230 -0.10 -5.98 -3.06
N LEU A 231 -0.97 -5.03 -2.71
CA LEU A 231 -1.67 -5.02 -1.42
C LEU A 231 -3.12 -5.51 -1.50
N ASP A 232 -3.68 -5.65 -2.70
CA ASP A 232 -5.01 -6.23 -2.94
C ASP A 232 -4.96 -7.37 -3.97
N PRO A 233 -4.27 -8.49 -3.68
CA PRO A 233 -4.15 -9.61 -4.62
C PRO A 233 -5.49 -10.26 -4.97
N LEU A 234 -6.51 -10.13 -4.12
CA LEU A 234 -7.86 -10.64 -4.34
C LEU A 234 -8.72 -9.69 -5.19
N ARG A 235 -8.20 -8.53 -5.59
CA ARG A 235 -8.88 -7.52 -6.42
C ARG A 235 -10.23 -7.07 -5.85
N THR A 236 -10.26 -6.83 -4.54
CA THR A 236 -11.45 -6.31 -3.83
C THR A 236 -11.67 -4.81 -4.07
N GLY A 237 -10.72 -4.12 -4.70
CA GLY A 237 -10.70 -2.66 -4.91
C GLY A 237 -10.48 -1.86 -3.63
N ARG A 238 -9.91 -2.47 -2.59
CA ARG A 238 -9.67 -1.85 -1.29
C ARG A 238 -8.35 -2.30 -0.69
N VAL A 239 -7.60 -1.35 -0.13
CA VAL A 239 -6.34 -1.61 0.57
C VAL A 239 -6.44 -1.10 2.00
N ARG A 240 -5.91 -1.86 2.95
CA ARG A 240 -5.85 -1.40 4.35
C ARG A 240 -4.79 -0.31 4.51
N ILE A 241 -5.14 0.74 5.25
CA ILE A 241 -4.18 1.80 5.59
C ILE A 241 -2.96 1.22 6.32
N GLN A 242 -3.15 0.18 7.15
CA GLN A 242 -2.04 -0.48 7.85
C GLN A 242 -1.07 -1.18 6.89
N ASP A 243 -1.58 -1.81 5.83
CA ASP A 243 -0.76 -2.51 4.85
C ASP A 243 0.02 -1.49 4.00
N ILE A 244 -0.60 -0.35 3.63
CA ILE A 244 0.10 0.77 2.96
C ILE A 244 1.24 1.30 3.84
N LEU A 245 0.99 1.50 5.14
CA LEU A 245 2.00 2.00 6.08
C LEU A 245 3.11 1.00 6.41
N ALA A 246 2.91 -0.28 6.12
CA ALA A 246 3.87 -1.34 6.38
C ALA A 246 4.68 -1.74 5.14
N CYS A 247 4.24 -1.34 3.94
CA CYS A 247 4.92 -1.68 2.70
C CYS A 247 6.08 -0.73 2.40
N SER A 248 7.11 -1.24 1.72
CA SER A 248 8.26 -0.45 1.25
C SER A 248 7.88 0.56 0.16
N PHE A 249 6.83 0.27 -0.61
CA PHE A 249 6.38 1.15 -1.71
C PHE A 249 6.00 2.56 -1.24
N LEU A 250 5.52 2.69 -0.01
CA LEU A 250 5.25 4.02 0.54
C LEU A 250 6.54 4.79 0.81
N ASP A 251 7.58 4.11 1.28
CA ASP A 251 8.89 4.72 1.50
C ASP A 251 9.48 5.16 0.15
N ASP A 252 9.42 4.30 -0.90
CA ASP A 252 9.86 4.63 -2.25
C ASP A 252 9.15 5.89 -2.81
N LEU A 253 7.82 6.00 -2.58
CA LEU A 253 7.06 7.19 -2.98
C LEU A 253 7.47 8.44 -2.20
N LEU A 254 7.75 8.32 -0.91
CA LEU A 254 8.13 9.44 -0.05
C LEU A 254 9.60 9.85 -0.20
N GLU A 255 10.47 8.99 -0.72
CA GLU A 255 11.85 9.34 -1.09
C GLU A 255 11.90 10.43 -2.17
N LEU A 256 10.86 10.57 -2.98
CA LEU A 256 10.76 11.66 -3.98
C LEU A 256 10.64 13.07 -3.35
N ARG A 257 10.57 13.15 -2.03
CA ARG A 257 10.72 14.42 -1.27
C ARG A 257 12.18 14.90 -1.21
N ASP A 258 13.14 13.99 -1.40
CA ASP A 258 14.54 14.34 -1.42
C ASP A 258 14.90 14.95 -2.78
N VAL A 259 15.39 16.19 -2.75
CA VAL A 259 15.81 16.95 -3.95
C VAL A 259 17.08 16.36 -4.54
N ASP A 260 17.95 15.82 -3.70
CA ASP A 260 19.28 15.33 -4.04
C ASP A 260 19.31 13.81 -4.32
N LEU A 261 18.16 13.20 -4.60
CA LEU A 261 18.08 11.75 -4.86
C LEU A 261 18.97 11.37 -6.06
N PRO A 262 19.91 10.42 -5.91
CA PRO A 262 20.77 9.95 -7.00
C PRO A 262 19.98 9.40 -8.19
N LYS A 263 20.50 9.59 -9.39
CA LYS A 263 19.82 9.15 -10.63
C LYS A 263 19.56 7.64 -10.66
N ASP A 264 20.51 6.85 -10.19
CA ASP A 264 20.38 5.38 -10.15
C ASP A 264 19.20 4.93 -9.28
N LEU A 265 18.96 5.63 -8.15
CA LEU A 265 17.80 5.40 -7.30
C LEU A 265 16.50 5.91 -7.94
N GLN A 266 16.55 7.02 -8.70
CA GLN A 266 15.39 7.49 -9.45
C GLN A 266 14.99 6.49 -10.54
N ASP A 267 15.95 5.93 -11.27
CA ASP A 267 15.68 4.99 -12.36
C ASP A 267 15.11 3.65 -11.87
N SER A 268 15.50 3.22 -10.66
CA SER A 268 14.97 2.01 -10.04
C SER A 268 13.65 2.22 -9.32
N ASN A 269 13.29 3.47 -8.98
CA ASN A 269 12.07 3.80 -8.25
C ASN A 269 10.87 3.89 -9.20
N TRP A 270 9.90 2.98 -9.05
CA TRP A 270 8.66 2.97 -9.85
C TRP A 270 7.90 4.29 -9.85
N PHE A 271 7.94 5.04 -8.73
CA PHE A 271 7.20 6.28 -8.55
C PHE A 271 7.93 7.51 -9.10
N SER A 272 9.14 7.37 -9.59
CA SER A 272 9.88 8.47 -10.19
C SER A 272 9.25 8.94 -11.51
N ALA A 273 9.42 10.22 -11.85
CA ALA A 273 8.95 10.76 -13.12
C ALA A 273 9.53 10.02 -14.34
N PRO A 274 10.87 9.70 -14.40
CA PRO A 274 11.43 8.91 -15.49
C PRO A 274 10.78 7.53 -15.63
N SER A 275 10.56 6.81 -14.54
CA SER A 275 9.94 5.48 -14.58
C SER A 275 8.49 5.54 -15.08
N ALA A 276 7.68 6.46 -14.55
CA ALA A 276 6.31 6.64 -15.00
C ALA A 276 6.21 7.02 -16.48
N LEU A 277 7.09 7.92 -16.95
CA LEU A 277 7.16 8.30 -18.36
C LEU A 277 7.64 7.16 -19.26
N ARG A 278 8.56 6.31 -18.78
CA ARG A 278 9.02 5.10 -19.49
C ARG A 278 7.85 4.15 -19.72
N VAL A 279 7.11 3.82 -18.67
CA VAL A 279 5.97 2.88 -18.75
C VAL A 279 4.87 3.44 -19.67
N TYR A 280 4.56 4.72 -19.56
CA TYR A 280 3.57 5.37 -20.42
C TYR A 280 4.04 5.45 -21.87
N GLY A 281 5.33 5.77 -22.10
CA GLY A 281 5.93 5.76 -23.43
C GLY A 281 5.90 4.38 -24.08
N GLN A 282 6.13 3.31 -23.33
CA GLN A 282 5.96 1.94 -23.81
C GLN A 282 4.52 1.65 -24.22
N TYR A 283 3.53 2.09 -23.43
CA TYR A 283 2.11 1.97 -23.78
C TYR A 283 1.79 2.66 -25.10
N LEU A 284 2.20 3.92 -25.27
CA LEU A 284 1.98 4.68 -26.50
C LEU A 284 2.71 4.09 -27.73
N ASN A 285 3.87 3.46 -27.53
CA ASN A 285 4.59 2.79 -28.61
C ASN A 285 3.90 1.49 -29.07
N LEU A 286 3.16 0.84 -28.18
CA LEU A 286 2.36 -0.34 -28.49
C LEU A 286 1.05 0.02 -29.17
N ASP A 287 0.40 1.11 -28.76
CA ASP A 287 -0.86 1.65 -29.34
C ASP A 287 -0.59 2.24 -30.72
N LYS A 288 -0.64 1.39 -31.76
CA LYS A 288 -0.27 1.76 -33.13
C LYS A 288 -1.38 2.53 -33.85
N ASP A 289 -2.61 2.25 -33.52
CA ASP A 289 -3.77 2.90 -34.12
C ASP A 289 -4.19 4.16 -33.35
N HIS A 290 -3.55 4.42 -32.20
CA HIS A 290 -3.76 5.58 -31.33
C HIS A 290 -5.20 5.73 -30.84
N ASN A 291 -5.86 4.60 -30.61
CA ASN A 291 -7.20 4.59 -30.03
C ASN A 291 -7.21 4.70 -28.49
N GLY A 292 -6.03 4.63 -27.85
CA GLY A 292 -5.86 4.70 -26.40
C GLY A 292 -6.15 3.38 -25.67
N MET A 293 -6.26 2.27 -26.41
CA MET A 293 -6.44 0.92 -25.92
C MET A 293 -5.39 0.01 -26.58
N LEU A 294 -5.16 -1.18 -26.06
CA LEU A 294 -4.26 -2.15 -26.67
C LEU A 294 -5.02 -3.40 -27.12
N SER A 295 -4.91 -3.72 -28.37
CA SER A 295 -5.33 -5.01 -28.90
C SER A 295 -4.33 -6.13 -28.55
N CYS A 296 -4.75 -7.38 -28.70
CA CYS A 296 -3.86 -8.54 -28.49
C CYS A 296 -2.63 -8.51 -29.44
N SER A 297 -2.82 -8.04 -30.68
CA SER A 297 -1.71 -7.90 -31.65
C SER A 297 -0.71 -6.82 -31.26
N GLU A 298 -1.16 -5.73 -30.66
CA GLU A 298 -0.30 -4.65 -30.18
C GLU A 298 0.47 -5.08 -28.93
N LEU A 299 -0.19 -5.72 -27.94
CA LEU A 299 0.49 -6.23 -26.77
C LEU A 299 1.57 -7.27 -27.12
N SER A 300 1.41 -8.03 -28.21
CA SER A 300 2.43 -8.98 -28.65
C SER A 300 3.78 -8.32 -28.97
N GLY A 301 3.80 -7.00 -29.20
CA GLY A 301 5.02 -6.19 -29.37
C GLY A 301 5.68 -5.78 -28.06
N TYR A 302 5.19 -6.18 -26.89
CA TYR A 302 5.76 -5.83 -25.60
C TYR A 302 7.20 -6.34 -25.44
N GLY A 303 8.05 -5.52 -24.82
CA GLY A 303 9.47 -5.84 -24.65
C GLY A 303 10.19 -5.97 -25.98
N THR A 304 10.68 -7.16 -26.28
CA THR A 304 11.35 -7.50 -27.55
C THR A 304 10.42 -8.12 -28.59
N GLY A 305 9.13 -8.27 -28.27
CA GLY A 305 8.14 -8.94 -29.12
C GLY A 305 8.29 -10.46 -29.15
N THR A 306 8.90 -11.05 -28.12
CA THR A 306 9.20 -12.50 -27.99
C THR A 306 8.19 -13.23 -27.12
N LEU A 307 7.16 -12.54 -26.61
CA LEU A 307 6.07 -13.19 -25.86
C LEU A 307 5.34 -14.20 -26.73
N SER A 308 5.04 -15.36 -26.17
CA SER A 308 4.31 -16.39 -26.89
C SER A 308 2.89 -15.95 -27.23
N LYS A 309 2.41 -16.30 -28.44
CA LYS A 309 1.08 -15.95 -28.90
C LYS A 309 -0.01 -16.49 -27.96
N VAL A 310 0.17 -17.73 -27.51
CA VAL A 310 -0.76 -18.39 -26.59
C VAL A 310 -0.84 -17.64 -25.26
N PHE A 311 0.27 -17.17 -24.73
CA PHE A 311 0.27 -16.37 -23.50
C PHE A 311 -0.46 -15.05 -23.69
N THR A 312 -0.19 -14.29 -24.74
CA THR A 312 -0.88 -13.01 -25.01
C THR A 312 -2.37 -13.19 -25.20
N GLU A 313 -2.81 -14.22 -25.93
CA GLU A 313 -4.24 -14.57 -26.07
C GLU A 313 -4.89 -14.91 -24.70
N ARG A 314 -4.18 -15.63 -23.83
CA ARG A 314 -4.66 -15.96 -22.48
C ARG A 314 -4.73 -14.72 -21.58
N VAL A 315 -3.81 -13.76 -21.70
CA VAL A 315 -3.89 -12.48 -20.99
C VAL A 315 -5.20 -11.77 -21.31
N PHE A 316 -5.59 -11.70 -22.58
CA PHE A 316 -6.84 -11.06 -23.00
C PHE A 316 -8.11 -11.86 -22.60
N GLN A 317 -7.99 -13.16 -22.35
CA GLN A 317 -9.12 -13.98 -21.85
C GLN A 317 -9.32 -13.83 -20.34
N GLU A 318 -8.25 -13.68 -19.56
CA GLU A 318 -8.29 -13.68 -18.09
C GLU A 318 -8.29 -12.29 -17.46
N CYS A 319 -7.80 -11.27 -18.17
CA CYS A 319 -7.77 -9.89 -17.70
C CYS A 319 -9.03 -9.13 -18.14
N LEU A 320 -9.27 -7.99 -17.50
CA LEU A 320 -10.37 -7.11 -17.89
C LEU A 320 -10.08 -6.49 -19.25
N THR A 321 -11.00 -6.66 -20.18
CA THR A 321 -10.94 -6.06 -21.51
C THR A 321 -12.26 -5.40 -21.87
N TYR A 322 -12.22 -4.42 -22.76
CA TYR A 322 -13.38 -3.69 -23.28
C TYR A 322 -13.40 -3.92 -24.78
N ASP A 323 -14.43 -4.61 -25.27
CA ASP A 323 -14.56 -5.03 -26.68
C ASP A 323 -13.33 -5.78 -27.25
N GLY A 324 -12.60 -6.50 -26.37
CA GLY A 324 -11.41 -7.27 -26.74
C GLY A 324 -10.11 -6.45 -26.70
N GLU A 325 -10.14 -5.24 -26.19
CA GLU A 325 -8.98 -4.37 -26.01
C GLU A 325 -8.71 -4.07 -24.54
N MET A 326 -7.46 -3.81 -24.20
CA MET A 326 -6.94 -3.58 -22.85
C MET A 326 -6.75 -2.09 -22.59
N ASP A 327 -7.30 -1.59 -21.48
CA ASP A 327 -7.06 -0.21 -21.04
C ASP A 327 -5.71 -0.04 -20.35
N TYR A 328 -5.32 1.21 -20.10
CA TYR A 328 -4.05 1.53 -19.45
C TYR A 328 -3.95 0.94 -18.02
N LYS A 329 -5.04 0.84 -17.26
CA LYS A 329 -5.03 0.24 -15.91
C LYS A 329 -4.71 -1.25 -15.95
N THR A 330 -5.31 -1.97 -16.87
CA THR A 330 -5.05 -3.41 -17.07
C THR A 330 -3.64 -3.65 -17.60
N TYR A 331 -3.15 -2.78 -18.50
CA TYR A 331 -1.77 -2.80 -18.97
C TYR A 331 -0.77 -2.59 -17.82
N LEU A 332 -1.05 -1.67 -16.89
CA LEU A 332 -0.19 -1.46 -15.73
C LEU A 332 -0.09 -2.70 -14.84
N ASP A 333 -1.20 -3.43 -14.62
CA ASP A 333 -1.16 -4.70 -13.89
C ASP A 333 -0.29 -5.73 -14.61
N PHE A 334 -0.40 -5.80 -15.93
CA PHE A 334 0.44 -6.68 -16.74
C PHE A 334 1.92 -6.32 -16.60
N VAL A 335 2.28 -5.04 -16.74
CA VAL A 335 3.69 -4.57 -16.59
C VAL A 335 4.21 -4.87 -15.19
N LEU A 336 3.43 -4.59 -14.15
CA LEU A 336 3.82 -4.89 -12.77
C LEU A 336 4.08 -6.39 -12.56
N ALA A 337 3.26 -7.25 -13.14
CA ALA A 337 3.47 -8.68 -13.08
C ALA A 337 4.75 -9.11 -13.81
N MET A 338 5.00 -8.53 -14.99
CA MET A 338 6.15 -8.87 -15.82
C MET A 338 7.48 -8.34 -15.26
N GLU A 339 7.49 -7.14 -14.68
CA GLU A 339 8.71 -6.55 -14.09
C GLU A 339 9.04 -7.10 -12.69
N ASN A 340 8.09 -7.74 -12.00
CA ASN A 340 8.27 -8.23 -10.63
C ASN A 340 7.94 -9.71 -10.50
N ARG A 341 8.34 -10.55 -11.44
CA ARG A 341 7.98 -11.98 -11.51
C ARG A 341 8.38 -12.80 -10.27
N GLN A 342 9.37 -12.33 -9.50
CA GLN A 342 9.82 -12.98 -8.27
C GLN A 342 8.83 -12.83 -7.12
N GLU A 343 7.95 -11.83 -7.18
CA GLU A 343 7.01 -11.54 -6.12
C GLU A 343 5.81 -12.51 -6.14
N PRO A 344 5.33 -12.98 -4.98
CA PRO A 344 4.20 -13.91 -4.91
C PRO A 344 2.93 -13.40 -5.59
N GLN A 345 2.69 -12.08 -5.58
CA GLN A 345 1.53 -11.46 -6.22
C GLN A 345 1.61 -11.53 -7.74
N SER A 346 2.81 -11.36 -8.29
CA SER A 346 3.07 -11.51 -9.73
C SER A 346 2.93 -12.97 -10.17
N LEU A 347 3.47 -13.91 -9.38
CA LEU A 347 3.27 -15.34 -9.61
C LEU A 347 1.79 -15.72 -9.55
N HIS A 348 1.01 -15.14 -8.62
CA HIS A 348 -0.43 -15.36 -8.58
C HIS A 348 -1.14 -14.85 -9.85
N TYR A 349 -0.76 -13.66 -10.32
CA TYR A 349 -1.30 -13.09 -11.56
C TYR A 349 -0.99 -13.97 -12.77
N LEU A 350 0.27 -14.37 -12.93
CA LEU A 350 0.74 -15.19 -14.04
C LEU A 350 0.19 -16.62 -13.98
N PHE A 351 0.14 -17.20 -12.78
CA PHE A 351 -0.47 -18.52 -12.57
C PHE A 351 -1.95 -18.57 -13.00
N LYS A 352 -2.72 -17.51 -12.70
CA LYS A 352 -4.12 -17.41 -13.17
C LYS A 352 -4.22 -17.47 -14.69
N ILE A 353 -3.27 -16.87 -15.41
CA ILE A 353 -3.22 -16.88 -16.88
C ILE A 353 -2.83 -18.28 -17.37
N LEU A 354 -1.85 -18.91 -16.70
CA LEU A 354 -1.36 -20.24 -17.07
C LEU A 354 -2.33 -21.37 -16.76
N ASP A 355 -3.18 -21.25 -15.74
CA ASP A 355 -4.20 -22.25 -15.38
C ASP A 355 -5.38 -22.20 -16.35
N VAL A 356 -5.19 -22.71 -17.56
CA VAL A 356 -6.15 -22.66 -18.68
C VAL A 356 -7.54 -23.18 -18.29
N HIS A 357 -7.61 -24.12 -17.38
CA HIS A 357 -8.85 -24.80 -17.00
C HIS A 357 -9.41 -24.38 -15.64
N GLY A 358 -8.75 -23.46 -14.93
CA GLY A 358 -9.12 -23.03 -13.58
C GLY A 358 -9.09 -24.16 -12.55
N LYS A 359 -8.18 -25.13 -12.72
CA LYS A 359 -8.06 -26.30 -11.84
C LYS A 359 -7.28 -26.02 -10.56
N GLY A 360 -6.59 -24.88 -10.47
CA GLY A 360 -5.69 -24.52 -9.37
C GLY A 360 -4.35 -25.27 -9.40
N TYR A 361 -4.00 -25.90 -10.51
CA TYR A 361 -2.70 -26.54 -10.74
C TYR A 361 -2.35 -26.57 -12.22
N LEU A 362 -1.05 -26.57 -12.53
CA LEU A 362 -0.51 -26.81 -13.85
C LEU A 362 -0.12 -28.29 -13.95
N ASP A 363 -0.56 -28.95 -15.01
CA ASP A 363 -0.17 -30.33 -15.36
C ASP A 363 0.70 -30.32 -16.62
N VAL A 364 1.25 -31.45 -16.97
CA VAL A 364 2.10 -31.61 -18.16
C VAL A 364 1.41 -31.16 -19.45
N PHE A 365 0.09 -31.32 -19.54
CA PHE A 365 -0.67 -30.86 -20.72
C PHE A 365 -0.71 -29.31 -20.77
N THR A 366 -0.86 -28.67 -19.63
CA THR A 366 -0.84 -27.20 -19.55
C THR A 366 0.56 -26.65 -19.90
N LEU A 367 1.62 -27.28 -19.38
CA LEU A 367 3.00 -26.89 -19.72
C LEU A 367 3.25 -27.05 -21.21
N ASN A 368 2.84 -28.20 -21.81
CA ASN A 368 3.00 -28.45 -23.25
C ASN A 368 2.19 -27.42 -24.10
N TYR A 369 1.00 -27.03 -23.64
CA TYR A 369 0.18 -26.06 -24.35
C TYR A 369 0.89 -24.73 -24.54
N PHE A 370 1.59 -24.23 -23.51
CA PHE A 370 2.35 -22.98 -23.61
C PHE A 370 3.68 -23.19 -24.32
N PHE A 371 4.44 -24.24 -23.97
CA PHE A 371 5.76 -24.46 -24.54
C PHE A 371 5.74 -24.76 -26.03
N ARG A 372 4.69 -25.39 -26.53
CA ARG A 372 4.50 -25.60 -27.97
C ARG A 372 4.51 -24.27 -28.76
N SER A 373 3.93 -23.21 -28.18
CA SER A 373 3.98 -21.87 -28.81
C SER A 373 5.42 -21.31 -28.85
N ILE A 374 6.24 -21.60 -27.86
CA ILE A 374 7.67 -21.30 -27.84
C ILE A 374 8.41 -22.08 -28.94
N GLN A 375 8.16 -23.39 -29.04
CA GLN A 375 8.75 -24.23 -30.11
C GLN A 375 8.37 -23.71 -31.51
N GLU A 376 7.13 -23.30 -31.74
CA GLU A 376 6.68 -22.70 -33.00
C GLU A 376 7.45 -21.39 -33.31
N GLN A 377 7.69 -20.56 -32.30
CA GLN A 377 8.52 -19.35 -32.47
C GLN A 377 9.99 -19.69 -32.77
N MET A 378 10.58 -20.73 -32.14
CA MET A 378 11.93 -21.21 -32.42
C MET A 378 12.09 -21.55 -33.91
N VAL A 379 11.14 -22.31 -34.46
CA VAL A 379 11.14 -22.68 -35.87
C VAL A 379 11.06 -21.45 -36.78
N VAL A 380 10.21 -20.46 -36.45
CA VAL A 380 10.11 -19.19 -37.23
C VAL A 380 11.44 -18.43 -37.25
N HIS A 381 12.20 -18.48 -36.13
CA HIS A 381 13.51 -17.83 -36.03
C HIS A 381 14.66 -18.71 -36.60
N GLY A 382 14.33 -19.86 -37.22
CA GLY A 382 15.33 -20.75 -37.84
C GLY A 382 16.15 -21.55 -36.83
N GLN A 383 15.63 -21.75 -35.64
CA GLN A 383 16.27 -22.48 -34.57
C GLN A 383 15.69 -23.90 -34.47
N GLU A 384 16.50 -24.86 -34.01
CA GLU A 384 16.05 -26.20 -33.79
C GLU A 384 15.21 -26.27 -32.51
N PRO A 385 13.96 -26.79 -32.56
CA PRO A 385 13.10 -26.85 -31.38
C PRO A 385 13.64 -27.84 -30.36
N VAL A 386 13.70 -27.42 -29.09
CA VAL A 386 14.08 -28.24 -27.93
C VAL A 386 12.96 -29.24 -27.61
N SER A 387 13.31 -30.44 -27.14
CA SER A 387 12.33 -31.43 -26.69
C SER A 387 11.48 -30.91 -25.53
N PHE A 388 10.16 -31.04 -25.64
CA PHE A 388 9.28 -30.71 -24.53
C PHE A 388 9.49 -31.61 -23.31
N GLU A 389 9.81 -32.90 -23.51
CA GLU A 389 10.02 -33.83 -22.43
C GLU A 389 11.17 -33.38 -21.53
N ASP A 390 12.29 -32.95 -22.10
CA ASP A 390 13.45 -32.47 -21.35
C ASP A 390 13.11 -31.21 -20.54
N VAL A 391 12.43 -30.24 -21.16
CA VAL A 391 12.01 -28.99 -20.48
C VAL A 391 10.97 -29.25 -19.38
N SER A 392 10.04 -30.19 -19.62
CA SER A 392 9.05 -30.59 -18.63
C SER A 392 9.71 -31.22 -17.39
N ASP A 393 10.64 -32.14 -17.60
CA ASP A 393 11.37 -32.82 -16.52
C ASP A 393 12.18 -31.77 -15.72
N GLU A 394 12.84 -30.83 -16.41
CA GLU A 394 13.60 -29.76 -15.77
C GLU A 394 12.70 -28.83 -14.94
N ILE A 395 11.50 -28.46 -15.44
CA ILE A 395 10.52 -27.67 -14.69
C ILE A 395 10.08 -28.41 -13.42
N PHE A 396 9.75 -29.70 -13.53
CA PHE A 396 9.37 -30.50 -12.36
C PHE A 396 10.52 -30.64 -11.35
N ASP A 397 11.76 -30.76 -11.83
CA ASP A 397 12.95 -30.84 -10.99
C ASP A 397 13.25 -29.47 -10.29
N MET A 398 12.99 -28.33 -10.93
CA MET A 398 13.11 -27.02 -10.30
C MET A 398 12.04 -26.81 -9.23
N VAL A 399 10.78 -27.13 -9.53
CA VAL A 399 9.65 -26.86 -8.63
C VAL A 399 9.58 -27.88 -7.50
N LYS A 400 9.88 -29.18 -7.78
CA LYS A 400 9.74 -30.29 -6.84
C LYS A 400 8.38 -30.30 -6.13
N PRO A 401 7.27 -30.33 -6.89
CA PRO A 401 5.96 -30.15 -6.31
C PRO A 401 5.59 -31.29 -5.37
N THR A 402 4.76 -31.03 -4.39
CA THR A 402 4.27 -32.04 -3.45
C THR A 402 3.58 -33.22 -4.17
N ASN A 403 2.85 -32.96 -5.25
CA ASN A 403 2.30 -33.95 -6.14
C ASN A 403 3.11 -33.97 -7.44
N PRO A 404 3.80 -35.07 -7.78
CA PRO A 404 4.72 -35.14 -8.93
C PRO A 404 4.07 -34.95 -10.30
N ALA A 405 2.74 -34.86 -10.39
CA ALA A 405 2.02 -34.64 -11.64
C ALA A 405 1.34 -33.24 -11.70
N LYS A 406 1.49 -32.41 -10.67
CA LYS A 406 0.73 -31.16 -10.53
C LYS A 406 1.55 -30.09 -9.83
N ILE A 407 1.69 -28.96 -10.47
CA ILE A 407 2.35 -27.77 -9.91
C ILE A 407 1.26 -26.81 -9.45
N THR A 408 1.19 -26.54 -8.16
CA THR A 408 0.28 -25.53 -7.60
C THR A 408 0.97 -24.16 -7.52
N LEU A 409 0.17 -23.09 -7.36
CA LEU A 409 0.72 -21.76 -7.10
C LEU A 409 1.66 -21.75 -5.88
N GLN A 410 1.31 -22.50 -4.83
CA GLN A 410 2.14 -22.55 -3.63
C GLN A 410 3.47 -23.26 -3.88
N ASP A 411 3.50 -24.28 -4.74
CA ASP A 411 4.75 -24.95 -5.14
C ASP A 411 5.65 -23.98 -5.91
N LEU A 412 5.10 -23.16 -6.84
CA LEU A 412 5.85 -22.13 -7.57
C LEU A 412 6.40 -21.03 -6.65
N ILE A 413 5.65 -20.61 -5.65
CA ILE A 413 6.13 -19.60 -4.67
C ILE A 413 7.23 -20.19 -3.79
N ASN A 414 7.08 -21.43 -3.35
CA ASN A 414 7.98 -22.06 -2.39
C ASN A 414 9.31 -22.52 -3.02
N CYS A 415 9.34 -22.83 -4.31
CA CYS A 415 10.57 -23.33 -4.96
C CYS A 415 11.65 -22.23 -5.13
N GLY A 416 11.27 -20.93 -5.04
CA GLY A 416 12.18 -19.81 -5.21
C GLY A 416 12.71 -19.63 -6.66
N GLN A 417 12.17 -20.38 -7.61
CA GLN A 417 12.48 -20.31 -9.06
C GLN A 417 11.19 -20.19 -9.89
N GLY A 418 10.10 -19.75 -9.26
CA GLY A 418 8.81 -19.63 -9.93
C GLY A 418 8.82 -18.64 -11.09
N ASP A 419 9.59 -17.57 -10.97
CA ASP A 419 9.85 -16.57 -12.02
C ASP A 419 10.49 -17.22 -13.26
N THR A 420 11.52 -18.06 -13.07
CA THR A 420 12.20 -18.79 -14.14
C THR A 420 11.24 -19.74 -14.84
N VAL A 421 10.49 -20.54 -14.09
CA VAL A 421 9.50 -21.48 -14.65
C VAL A 421 8.47 -20.76 -15.51
N VAL A 422 7.91 -19.65 -15.01
CA VAL A 422 6.95 -18.88 -15.77
C VAL A 422 7.60 -18.27 -17.01
N SER A 423 8.80 -17.72 -16.90
CA SER A 423 9.53 -17.08 -18.00
C SER A 423 9.80 -18.06 -19.16
N ILE A 424 10.19 -19.29 -18.86
CA ILE A 424 10.39 -20.37 -19.85
C ILE A 424 9.12 -20.64 -20.65
N LEU A 425 7.94 -20.53 -20.03
CA LEU A 425 6.67 -20.86 -20.67
C LEU A 425 6.07 -19.73 -21.49
N ILE A 426 6.44 -18.46 -21.22
CA ILE A 426 5.77 -17.31 -21.80
C ILE A 426 6.59 -16.49 -22.77
N ASP A 427 7.93 -16.55 -22.72
CA ASP A 427 8.81 -15.69 -23.51
C ASP A 427 9.97 -16.49 -24.12
N LEU A 428 10.14 -16.40 -25.44
CA LEU A 428 11.21 -17.11 -26.16
C LEU A 428 12.60 -16.60 -25.77
N ASN A 429 12.77 -15.30 -25.58
CA ASN A 429 14.07 -14.72 -25.23
C ASN A 429 14.50 -15.13 -23.82
N ASP A 430 13.54 -15.17 -22.86
CA ASP A 430 13.80 -15.63 -21.51
C ASP A 430 14.12 -17.13 -21.48
N PHE A 431 13.42 -17.94 -22.30
CA PHE A 431 13.75 -19.34 -22.47
C PHE A 431 15.19 -19.53 -23.00
N TRP A 432 15.60 -18.75 -24.01
CA TRP A 432 16.97 -18.81 -24.54
C TRP A 432 18.03 -18.37 -23.54
N THR A 433 17.75 -17.35 -22.78
CA THR A 433 18.64 -16.89 -21.70
C THR A 433 18.83 -17.99 -20.66
N TYR A 434 17.76 -18.71 -20.35
CA TYR A 434 17.81 -19.84 -19.43
C TYR A 434 18.60 -21.02 -20.02
N GLU A 435 18.33 -21.42 -21.25
CA GLU A 435 18.97 -22.55 -21.91
C GLU A 435 20.50 -22.32 -22.06
N ASN A 436 20.91 -21.09 -22.37
CA ASN A 436 22.32 -20.74 -22.55
C ASN A 436 22.99 -20.21 -21.27
N ARG A 437 22.38 -20.35 -20.09
CA ARG A 437 22.88 -19.80 -18.82
C ARG A 437 24.32 -20.20 -18.49
N GLU A 438 24.72 -21.43 -18.83
CA GLU A 438 26.07 -21.93 -18.55
C GLU A 438 27.11 -21.27 -19.49
N ALA A 439 26.79 -21.10 -20.75
CA ALA A 439 27.68 -20.41 -21.71
C ALA A 439 27.87 -18.93 -21.33
N ILE A 440 26.77 -18.24 -20.96
CA ILE A 440 26.81 -16.83 -20.53
C ILE A 440 27.63 -16.66 -19.23
N SER A 441 27.55 -17.61 -18.31
CA SER A 441 28.30 -17.55 -17.04
C SER A 441 29.81 -17.76 -17.23
N THR A 442 30.23 -18.52 -18.25
CA THR A 442 31.64 -18.71 -18.57
C THR A 442 32.25 -17.44 -19.20
N ASP A 443 31.53 -16.79 -20.12
CA ASP A 443 32.00 -15.57 -20.80
C ASP A 443 32.16 -14.39 -19.80
N THR A 444 31.26 -14.26 -18.80
CA THR A 444 31.38 -13.22 -17.76
C THR A 444 32.54 -13.46 -16.80
N ASN A 445 32.90 -14.71 -16.53
CA ASN A 445 34.05 -15.04 -15.67
C ASN A 445 35.39 -14.82 -16.39
N GLU A 446 35.45 -15.04 -17.71
CA GLU A 446 36.66 -14.75 -18.52
C GLU A 446 36.87 -13.26 -18.64
N ALA A 447 35.83 -12.45 -18.88
CA ALA A 447 35.91 -10.99 -18.96
C ALA A 447 36.33 -10.32 -17.63
N SER A 448 35.98 -10.94 -16.49
CA SER A 448 36.39 -10.45 -15.14
C SER A 448 37.79 -10.91 -14.73
N ALA A 449 38.40 -11.84 -15.43
CA ALA A 449 39.77 -12.30 -15.18
C ALA A 449 40.83 -11.54 -15.99
N GLU A 450 40.42 -10.72 -16.97
CA GLU A 450 41.29 -9.89 -17.80
C GLU A 450 41.39 -8.40 -17.35
N VAL A 451 40.75 -8.03 -16.25
CA VAL A 451 40.82 -6.69 -15.62
C VAL A 451 41.56 -6.79 -14.30
#